data_138e127f776c5aab205a11ca8e43968c
#
_entry.id   138e127f776c5aab205a11ca8e43968c
#
_cell.length_a   1.000
_cell.length_b   1.000
_cell.length_c   1.000
_cell.angle_alpha   90.00
_cell.angle_beta   90.00
_cell.angle_gamma   90.00
#
_symmetry.space_group_name_H-M   'P 1'
#
loop_
_entity.id
_entity.type
_entity.pdbx_description
1 polymer ?
#
loop_
_entity_poly.entity_id
_entity_poly.type
_entity_poly.pdbx_seq_one_letter_code
_entity_poly.pdbx_strand_id
1 'polypeptide(L)' 'MTIESHLEQLVKKHGALETEIAEAMTHPSIDDVVLTDLKRRKLHLKEEIERLRTGATRH' A
#
# COMPACT_ATOMS: atom_id res chain seq x y z
N MET A 1 -8.11 -4.54 -19.23
CA MET A 1 -7.10 -3.92 -18.41
C MET A 1 -5.82 -4.71 -18.44
N THR A 2 -4.74 -4.05 -18.65
CA THR A 2 -3.46 -4.75 -18.74
C THR A 2 -2.83 -4.85 -17.35
N ILE A 3 -1.84 -5.72 -17.26
CA ILE A 3 -1.10 -5.85 -16.02
C ILE A 3 -0.40 -4.53 -15.68
N GLU A 4 0.06 -3.83 -16.71
CA GLU A 4 0.71 -2.55 -16.48
C GLU A 4 -0.24 -1.53 -15.88
N SER A 5 -1.48 -1.47 -16.36
CA SER A 5 -2.47 -0.57 -15.81
C SER A 5 -2.79 -0.93 -14.37
N HIS A 6 -2.92 -2.22 -14.11
CA HIS A 6 -3.22 -2.68 -12.77
C HIS A 6 -2.07 -2.33 -11.82
N LEU A 7 -0.85 -2.54 -12.26
CA LEU A 7 0.33 -2.23 -11.46
C LEU A 7 0.40 -0.73 -11.16
N GLU A 8 0.09 0.09 -12.15
CA GLU A 8 0.08 1.53 -11.95
C GLU A 8 -0.90 1.94 -10.87
N GLN A 9 -2.09 1.34 -10.89
CA GLN A 9 -3.09 1.64 -9.89
C GLN A 9 -2.63 1.24 -8.49
N LEU A 10 -1.99 0.09 -8.38
CA LEU A 10 -1.49 -0.36 -7.10
C LEU A 10 -0.41 0.57 -6.57
N VAL A 11 0.48 1.01 -7.45
CA VAL A 11 1.54 1.94 -7.04
C VAL A 11 0.94 3.25 -6.55
N LYS A 12 -0.08 3.75 -7.24
CA LYS A 12 -0.74 4.97 -6.81
C LYS A 12 -1.40 4.80 -5.45
N LYS A 13 -2.07 3.68 -5.23
CA LYS A 13 -2.70 3.42 -3.95
C LYS A 13 -1.66 3.32 -2.84
N HIS A 14 -0.55 2.69 -3.15
CA HIS A 14 0.54 2.56 -2.17
C HIS A 14 1.05 3.95 -1.77
N GLY A 15 1.26 4.82 -2.76
CA GLY A 15 1.71 6.18 -2.48
C GLY A 15 0.70 6.96 -1.66
N ALA A 16 -0.59 6.79 -1.95
CA ALA A 16 -1.64 7.47 -1.20
C ALA A 16 -1.64 7.00 0.25
N LEU A 17 -1.45 5.70 0.47
CA LEU A 17 -1.39 5.18 1.83
C LEU A 17 -0.17 5.70 2.57
N GLU A 18 0.96 5.83 1.89
CA GLU A 18 2.15 6.39 2.52
C GLU A 18 1.88 7.81 3.00
N THR A 19 1.19 8.60 2.19
CA THR A 19 0.83 9.95 2.56
C THR A 19 -0.11 9.95 3.76
N GLU A 20 -1.09 9.06 3.74
CA GLU A 20 -2.04 8.97 4.85
C GLU A 20 -1.33 8.59 6.15
N ILE A 21 -0.41 7.65 6.07
CA ILE A 21 0.34 7.23 7.25
C ILE A 21 1.19 8.38 7.78
N ALA A 22 1.86 9.09 6.89
CA ALA A 22 2.69 10.21 7.29
C ALA A 22 1.85 11.27 7.99
N GLU A 23 0.69 11.58 7.44
CA GLU A 23 -0.20 12.56 8.06
C GLU A 23 -0.73 12.07 9.39
N ALA A 24 -1.07 10.79 9.46
CA ALA A 24 -1.58 10.22 10.69
C ALA A 24 -0.53 10.29 11.80
N MET A 25 0.71 10.08 11.44
CA MET A 25 1.78 10.08 12.43
C MET A 25 2.04 11.47 13.00
N THR A 26 1.58 12.51 12.33
CA THR A 26 1.73 13.87 12.85
C THR A 26 0.57 14.27 13.73
N HIS A 27 -0.47 13.42 13.84
CA HIS A 27 -1.61 13.72 14.68
C HIS A 27 -1.47 12.95 15.99
N PRO A 28 -1.27 13.63 17.11
CA PRO A 28 -1.06 12.92 18.37
C PRO A 28 -2.30 12.18 18.86
N SER A 29 -3.46 12.53 18.33
CA SER A 29 -4.68 11.90 18.79
C SER A 29 -5.10 10.70 17.94
N ILE A 30 -4.28 10.29 16.99
CA ILE A 30 -4.69 9.19 16.15
C ILE A 30 -4.68 7.88 16.94
N ASP A 31 -5.65 7.06 16.65
CA ASP A 31 -5.78 5.78 17.31
C ASP A 31 -4.73 4.80 16.74
N ASP A 32 -4.07 4.08 17.64
CA ASP A 32 -3.08 3.09 17.22
C ASP A 32 -3.69 2.02 16.33
N VAL A 33 -4.94 1.69 16.55
CA VAL A 33 -5.61 0.69 15.72
C VAL A 33 -5.71 1.19 14.28
N VAL A 34 -6.05 2.47 14.11
CA VAL A 34 -6.16 3.05 12.78
C VAL A 34 -4.79 3.08 12.10
N LEU A 35 -3.77 3.49 12.83
CA LEU A 35 -2.42 3.56 12.27
C LEU A 35 -1.92 2.17 11.87
N THR A 36 -2.15 1.18 12.71
CA THR A 36 -1.75 -0.18 12.42
C THR A 36 -2.47 -0.70 11.17
N ASP A 37 -3.76 -0.37 11.05
CA ASP A 37 -4.53 -0.80 9.88
C ASP A 37 -3.96 -0.18 8.60
N LEU A 38 -3.62 1.10 8.63
CA LEU A 38 -3.04 1.76 7.47
C LEU A 38 -1.72 1.12 7.07
N LYS A 39 -0.88 0.83 8.06
CA LYS A 39 0.41 0.19 7.77
C LYS A 39 0.22 -1.20 7.19
N ARG A 40 -0.78 -1.93 7.68
CA ARG A 40 -1.05 -3.27 7.16
C ARG A 40 -1.54 -3.21 5.72
N ARG A 41 -2.39 -2.25 5.39
CA ARG A 41 -2.86 -2.08 4.02
C ARG A 41 -1.70 -1.75 3.09
N LYS A 42 -0.79 -0.90 3.56
CA LYS A 42 0.37 -0.54 2.75
C LYS A 42 1.23 -1.78 2.48
N LEU A 43 1.41 -2.60 3.49
CA LEU A 43 2.21 -3.82 3.33
C LEU A 43 1.57 -4.76 2.31
N HIS A 44 0.26 -4.93 2.37
CA HIS A 44 -0.44 -5.79 1.42
C HIS A 44 -0.28 -5.27 -0.01
N LEU A 45 -0.39 -3.97 -0.20
CA LEU A 45 -0.21 -3.38 -1.52
C LEU A 45 1.21 -3.59 -2.02
N LYS A 46 2.17 -3.41 -1.13
CA LYS A 46 3.57 -3.61 -1.51
C LYS A 46 3.81 -5.06 -1.97
N GLU A 47 3.23 -6.01 -1.25
CA GLU A 47 3.38 -7.41 -1.62
C GLU A 47 2.75 -7.70 -2.98
N GLU A 48 1.59 -7.12 -3.24
CA GLU A 48 0.95 -7.31 -4.53
C GLU A 48 1.76 -6.69 -5.65
N ILE A 49 2.29 -5.51 -5.42
CA ILE A 49 3.12 -4.85 -6.42
C ILE A 49 4.32 -5.71 -6.75
N GLU A 50 4.99 -6.22 -5.74
CA GLU A 50 6.18 -7.03 -5.97
C GLU A 50 5.84 -8.32 -6.69
N ARG A 51 4.71 -8.92 -6.35
CA ARG A 51 4.27 -10.14 -7.01
C ARG A 51 4.05 -9.91 -8.51
N LEU A 52 3.43 -8.79 -8.85
CA LEU A 52 3.19 -8.49 -10.25
C LEU A 52 4.47 -8.13 -10.97
N ARG A 53 5.36 -7.42 -10.31
CA ARG A 53 6.60 -7.00 -10.93
C ARG A 53 7.53 -8.17 -11.24
N THR A 54 7.53 -9.17 -10.39
CA THR A 54 8.37 -10.33 -10.64
C THR A 54 7.69 -11.34 -11.56
N GLY A 55 6.48 -11.07 -11.89
CA GLY A 55 5.73 -11.94 -12.75
C GLY A 55 5.37 -13.20 -12.11
N ALA A 56 5.38 -13.23 -10.88
CA ALA A 56 5.34 -14.31 -10.34
C ALA A 56 4.40 -15.01 -9.96
N THR A 57 4.24 -15.73 -10.21
CA THR A 57 3.36 -16.47 -9.82
C THR A 57 3.98 -17.49 -9.22
N ARG A 58 4.74 -17.67 -8.80
CA ARG A 58 5.22 -18.57 -8.23
C ARG A 58 4.96 -18.93 -7.20
N HIS A 59 4.69 -19.57 -6.96
CA HIS A 59 4.47 -19.98 -6.02
C HIS A 59 4.92 -20.59 -5.70
#